data_bee0526297cc80c35be4aefa27f4f469
#
_entry.id   bee0526297cc80c35be4aefa27f4f469
#
_cell.length_a   1.000
_cell.length_b   1.000
_cell.length_c   1.000
_cell.angle_alpha   90.00
_cell.angle_beta   90.00
_cell.angle_gamma   90.00
#
_symmetry.space_group_name_H-M   'P 1'
#
loop_
_entity.id
_entity.type
_entity.pdbx_description
1 polymer ?
#
loop_
_entity_poly.entity_id
_entity_poly.type
_entity_poly.pdbx_seq_one_letter_code
_entity_poly.pdbx_strand_id
1 'polypeptide(L)' 'VAKIAYVSCNPATFARDARSLVNGGYRLEWLRPVGQFRWSTHVELAAAFTR' A
#
# COMPACT_ATOMS: atom_id res chain seq x y z
N VAL A 1 -7.87 14.05 -11.62
CA VAL A 1 -7.93 12.90 -10.69
C VAL A 1 -6.51 12.52 -10.29
N ALA A 2 -6.22 12.60 -9.01
CA ALA A 2 -4.91 12.23 -8.49
C ALA A 2 -4.88 10.74 -8.16
N LYS A 3 -3.83 10.06 -8.61
CA LYS A 3 -3.63 8.64 -8.30
C LYS A 3 -2.26 8.44 -7.69
N ILE A 4 -2.21 7.63 -6.67
CA ILE A 4 -0.98 7.27 -6.00
C ILE A 4 -0.81 5.76 -6.07
N ALA A 5 0.30 5.31 -6.62
CA ALA A 5 0.72 3.92 -6.55
C ALA A 5 1.71 3.80 -5.40
N TYR A 6 1.45 2.89 -4.49
CA TYR A 6 2.22 2.74 -3.27
C TYR A 6 2.70 1.31 -3.13
N VAL A 7 3.99 1.15 -2.87
CA VAL A 7 4.58 -0.15 -2.61
C VAL A 7 5.31 -0.08 -1.27
N SER A 8 5.04 -1.04 -0.40
CA SER A 8 5.67 -1.10 0.91
C SER A 8 6.09 -2.53 1.23
N CYS A 9 7.26 -2.67 1.79
CA CYS A 9 7.74 -3.95 2.30
C CYS A 9 7.50 -4.09 3.82
N ASN A 10 6.88 -3.10 4.45
CA ASN A 10 6.61 -3.12 5.87
C ASN A 10 5.10 -2.88 6.11
N PRO A 11 4.36 -3.91 6.53
CA PRO A 11 2.91 -3.77 6.74
C PRO A 11 2.54 -2.69 7.77
N ALA A 12 3.36 -2.52 8.81
CA ALA A 12 3.08 -1.50 9.82
C ALA A 12 3.21 -0.09 9.25
N THR A 13 4.25 0.15 8.45
CA THR A 13 4.44 1.42 7.78
C THR A 13 3.32 1.66 6.77
N PHE A 14 2.94 0.62 6.03
CA PHE A 14 1.83 0.71 5.09
C PHE A 14 0.54 1.13 5.78
N ALA A 15 0.22 0.51 6.90
CA ALA A 15 -1.02 0.82 7.62
C ALA A 15 -1.05 2.28 8.06
N ARG A 16 0.08 2.80 8.55
CA ARG A 16 0.19 4.18 8.97
C ARG A 16 0.03 5.15 7.81
N ASP A 17 0.71 4.86 6.70
CA ASP A 17 0.65 5.73 5.52
C ASP A 17 -0.72 5.69 4.85
N ALA A 18 -1.33 4.51 4.78
CA ALA A 18 -2.68 4.36 4.24
C ALA A 18 -3.68 5.19 5.05
N ARG A 19 -3.55 5.17 6.37
CA ARG A 19 -4.42 5.96 7.23
C ARG A 19 -4.26 7.44 6.97
N SER A 20 -3.03 7.91 6.80
CA SER A 20 -2.76 9.30 6.48
C SER A 20 -3.36 9.69 5.13
N LEU A 21 -3.26 8.82 4.14
CA LEU A 21 -3.83 9.08 2.82
C LEU A 21 -5.34 9.15 2.87
N VAL A 22 -5.97 8.23 3.57
CA VAL A 22 -7.43 8.24 3.72
C VAL A 22 -7.90 9.50 4.46
N ASN A 23 -7.18 9.90 5.49
CA ASN A 23 -7.49 11.14 6.20
C ASN A 23 -7.31 12.37 5.32
N GLY A 24 -6.43 12.29 4.32
CA GLY A 24 -6.22 13.35 3.35
C GLY A 24 -7.23 13.36 2.20
N GLY A 25 -8.21 12.48 2.21
CA GLY A 25 -9.25 12.44 1.19
C GLY A 25 -9.03 11.43 0.09
N TYR A 26 -8.02 10.59 0.21
CA TYR A 26 -7.77 9.54 -0.77
C TYR A 26 -8.58 8.30 -0.47
N ARG A 27 -8.86 7.52 -1.52
CA ARG A 27 -9.54 6.24 -1.40
C ARG A 27 -8.60 5.12 -1.77
N LEU A 28 -8.63 4.03 -1.02
CA LEU A 28 -7.92 2.81 -1.39
C LEU A 28 -8.72 2.10 -2.48
N GLU A 29 -8.15 2.00 -3.68
CA GLU A 29 -8.80 1.30 -4.78
C GLU A 29 -8.57 -0.20 -4.71
N TRP A 30 -7.32 -0.61 -4.48
CA TRP A 30 -6.99 -2.01 -4.37
C TRP A 30 -5.73 -2.18 -3.56
N LEU A 31 -5.59 -3.38 -3.01
CA LEU A 31 -4.43 -3.79 -2.23
C LEU A 31 -4.08 -5.22 -2.64
N ARG A 32 -2.82 -5.45 -2.98
CA ARG A 32 -2.35 -6.77 -3.37
C ARG A 32 -1.01 -7.08 -2.72
N PRO A 33 -0.81 -8.31 -2.24
CA PRO A 33 0.53 -8.75 -1.87
C PRO A 33 1.35 -8.99 -3.14
N VAL A 34 2.59 -8.53 -3.13
CA VAL A 34 3.50 -8.64 -4.26
C VAL A 34 4.81 -9.23 -3.75
N GLY A 35 5.48 -10.02 -4.58
CA GLY A 35 6.81 -10.49 -4.26
C GLY A 35 6.86 -11.65 -3.28
N GLN A 36 5.97 -12.60 -3.44
CA GLN A 36 6.00 -13.81 -2.64
C GLN A 36 7.13 -14.73 -3.11
N PHE A 37 8.31 -14.47 -2.63
CA PHE A 37 9.42 -15.38 -2.86
C PHE A 37 9.48 -16.36 -1.69
N ARG A 38 9.65 -17.64 -2.01
CA ARG A 38 9.71 -18.70 -0.99
C ARG A 38 10.83 -18.49 0.02
N TRP A 39 11.85 -17.76 -0.39
CA TRP A 39 13.04 -17.55 0.41
C TRP A 39 13.04 -16.21 1.13
N SER A 40 12.03 -15.40 0.88
CA SER A 40 11.94 -14.08 1.47
C SER A 40 11.00 -14.08 2.66
N THR A 41 11.46 -13.50 3.76
CA THR A 41 10.63 -13.27 4.92
C THR A 41 9.87 -11.94 4.79
N HIS A 42 10.10 -11.19 3.71
CA HIS A 42 9.47 -9.91 3.49
C HIS A 42 8.26 -10.06 2.58
N VAL A 43 7.14 -9.51 3.01
CA VAL A 43 5.94 -9.42 2.21
C VAL A 43 5.85 -7.99 1.70
N GLU A 44 5.85 -7.83 0.38
CA GLU A 44 5.62 -6.53 -0.23
C GLU A 44 4.13 -6.33 -0.48
N LEU A 45 3.67 -5.14 -0.17
CA LEU A 45 2.29 -4.75 -0.41
C LEU A 45 2.26 -3.65 -1.46
N ALA A 46 1.40 -3.85 -2.46
CA ALA A 46 1.16 -2.83 -3.47
C ALA A 46 -0.28 -2.35 -3.33
N ALA A 47 -0.47 -1.05 -3.41
CA ALA A 47 -1.78 -0.46 -3.27
C ALA A 47 -1.93 0.71 -4.24
N ALA A 48 -3.16 1.01 -4.59
CA ALA A 48 -3.47 2.20 -5.37
C ALA A 48 -4.51 3.02 -4.64
N PHE A 49 -4.25 4.32 -4.56
CA PHE A 49 -5.14 5.27 -3.94
C PHE A 49 -5.58 6.29 -4.98
N THR A 50 -6.82 6.71 -4.91
CA THR A 50 -7.35 7.77 -5.77
C THR A 50 -8.02 8.84 -4.93
N ARG A 51 -7.99 10.02 -5.48
CA ARG A 51 -8.61 11.16 -4.82
C ARG A 51 -9.77 11.70 -5.65
#